data_936698d6d3bdd9d18c75d08d221040e5
#
_entry.id   936698d6d3bdd9d18c75d08d221040e5
#
_cell.length_a   1.000
_cell.length_b   1.000
_cell.length_c   1.000
_cell.angle_alpha   90.00
_cell.angle_beta   90.00
_cell.angle_gamma   90.00
#
_symmetry.space_group_name_H-M   'P 1'
#
loop_
_entity.id
_entity.type
_entity.pdbx_description
1 polymer ?
#
loop_
_entity_poly.entity_id
_entity_poly.type
_entity_poly.pdbx_seq_one_letter_code
_entity_poly.pdbx_strand_id
1 'polypeptide(L)'
;MAELWSALRDVAAEHVAGLQRLAAAYLGERDGIDLVDRDELARRIERGEVLVLDVRPAAEYGAGHIAGARSAPITELRRHLRALPRGTDVVAYCRGPYCVYADDAVRELIRRGFRAQRLIDGFPEWRRSGLPVAVGDGR
;
A
#
# COMPACT_ATOMS: atom_id res chain seq x y z
N MET A 1 -8.82 -38.63 -9.33
CA MET A 1 -7.72 -38.42 -8.35
C MET A 1 -7.00 -37.10 -8.57
N ALA A 2 -6.52 -36.81 -9.78
CA ALA A 2 -5.84 -35.53 -10.06
C ALA A 2 -6.73 -34.32 -9.87
N GLU A 3 -7.99 -34.41 -10.24
CA GLU A 3 -8.99 -33.34 -10.08
C GLU A 3 -9.26 -33.04 -8.61
N LEU A 4 -9.33 -34.10 -7.78
CA LEU A 4 -9.53 -33.95 -6.35
C LEU A 4 -8.36 -33.22 -5.70
N TRP A 5 -7.13 -33.59 -6.05
CA TRP A 5 -5.94 -32.95 -5.53
C TRP A 5 -5.84 -31.48 -5.96
N SER A 6 -6.20 -31.17 -7.20
CA SER A 6 -6.24 -29.81 -7.69
C SER A 6 -7.26 -28.97 -6.90
N ALA A 7 -8.48 -29.50 -6.72
CA ALA A 7 -9.52 -28.81 -5.95
C ALA A 7 -9.10 -28.57 -4.51
N LEU A 8 -8.48 -29.57 -3.88
CA LEU A 8 -7.97 -29.42 -2.50
C LEU A 8 -6.89 -28.38 -2.40
N ARG A 9 -5.98 -28.33 -3.37
CA ARG A 9 -4.94 -27.29 -3.39
C ARG A 9 -5.52 -25.90 -3.58
N ASP A 10 -6.51 -25.74 -4.44
CA ASP A 10 -7.16 -24.46 -4.69
C ASP A 10 -7.90 -23.96 -3.45
N VAL A 11 -8.65 -24.86 -2.78
CA VAL A 11 -9.33 -24.53 -1.52
C VAL A 11 -8.32 -24.16 -0.45
N ALA A 12 -7.23 -24.90 -0.33
CA ALA A 12 -6.20 -24.62 0.65
C ALA A 12 -5.52 -23.27 0.36
N ALA A 13 -5.23 -22.97 -0.91
CA ALA A 13 -4.64 -21.71 -1.29
C ALA A 13 -5.55 -20.51 -0.98
N GLU A 14 -6.85 -20.63 -1.27
CA GLU A 14 -7.83 -19.61 -0.93
C GLU A 14 -7.97 -19.42 0.58
N HIS A 15 -7.96 -20.51 1.33
CA HIS A 15 -8.04 -20.47 2.78
C HIS A 15 -6.82 -19.80 3.39
N VAL A 16 -5.62 -20.14 2.93
CA VAL A 16 -4.37 -19.53 3.37
C VAL A 16 -4.36 -18.04 3.03
N ALA A 17 -4.76 -17.67 1.82
CA ALA A 17 -4.83 -16.25 1.42
C ALA A 17 -5.83 -15.46 2.30
N GLY A 18 -6.97 -16.08 2.63
CA GLY A 18 -7.95 -15.48 3.54
C GLY A 18 -7.41 -15.28 4.94
N LEU A 19 -6.72 -16.29 5.48
CA LEU A 19 -6.08 -16.23 6.80
C LEU A 19 -4.98 -15.17 6.82
N GLN A 20 -4.19 -15.10 5.76
CA GLN A 20 -3.13 -14.09 5.66
C GLN A 20 -3.69 -12.67 5.64
N ARG A 21 -4.78 -12.43 4.92
CA ARG A 21 -5.45 -11.12 4.93
C ARG A 21 -6.00 -10.77 6.31
N LEU A 22 -6.64 -11.74 6.98
CA LEU A 22 -7.14 -11.54 8.35
C LEU A 22 -6.00 -11.27 9.33
N ALA A 23 -4.91 -12.02 9.21
CA ALA A 23 -3.75 -11.83 10.07
C ALA A 23 -3.11 -10.46 9.85
N ALA A 24 -2.97 -10.03 8.60
CA ALA A 24 -2.43 -8.71 8.27
C ALA A 24 -3.31 -7.60 8.83
N ALA A 25 -4.63 -7.69 8.67
CA ALA A 25 -5.57 -6.74 9.22
C ALA A 25 -5.52 -6.70 10.75
N TYR A 26 -5.52 -7.87 11.38
CA TYR A 26 -5.45 -7.99 12.84
C TYR A 26 -4.14 -7.42 13.41
N LEU A 27 -3.01 -7.75 12.79
CA LEU A 27 -1.71 -7.23 13.19
C LEU A 27 -1.61 -5.73 12.99
N GLY A 28 -2.15 -5.22 11.88
CA GLY A 28 -2.22 -3.78 11.59
C GLY A 28 -3.02 -3.04 12.66
N GLU A 29 -4.18 -3.54 13.02
CA GLU A 29 -4.99 -2.98 14.10
C GLU A 29 -4.27 -3.02 15.43
N ARG A 30 -3.65 -4.17 15.75
CA ARG A 30 -2.92 -4.36 17.00
C ARG A 30 -1.70 -3.44 17.11
N ASP A 31 -1.03 -3.18 16.00
CA ASP A 31 0.13 -2.28 15.92
C ASP A 31 -0.28 -0.81 15.78
N GLY A 32 -1.58 -0.51 15.77
CA GLY A 32 -2.09 0.85 15.65
C GLY A 32 -2.01 1.41 14.23
N ILE A 33 -1.89 0.54 13.24
CA ILE A 33 -1.84 0.95 11.83
C ILE A 33 -3.20 0.77 11.19
N ASP A 34 -3.79 1.87 10.73
CA ASP A 34 -5.03 1.85 9.97
C ASP A 34 -4.78 1.38 8.54
N LEU A 35 -5.68 0.56 8.04
CA LEU A 35 -5.63 0.02 6.69
C LEU A 35 -6.72 0.64 5.83
N VAL A 36 -6.43 0.79 4.54
CA VAL A 36 -7.42 1.22 3.53
C VAL A 36 -7.36 0.27 2.35
N ASP A 37 -8.53 -0.11 1.81
CA ASP A 37 -8.58 -0.94 0.62
C ASP A 37 -8.39 -0.12 -0.66
N ARG A 38 -8.10 -0.81 -1.78
CA ARG A 38 -7.80 -0.15 -3.04
C ARG A 38 -8.97 0.63 -3.63
N ASP A 39 -10.19 0.16 -3.45
CA ASP A 39 -11.36 0.84 -3.99
C ASP A 39 -11.63 2.15 -3.25
N GLU A 40 -11.50 2.14 -1.93
CA GLU A 40 -11.60 3.36 -1.14
C GLU A 40 -10.47 4.33 -1.47
N LEU A 41 -9.25 3.83 -1.60
CA LEU A 41 -8.12 4.67 -1.99
C LEU A 41 -8.33 5.31 -3.36
N ALA A 42 -8.81 4.54 -4.33
CA ALA A 42 -9.11 5.05 -5.67
C ALA A 42 -10.13 6.20 -5.61
N ARG A 43 -11.19 6.06 -4.82
CA ARG A 43 -12.20 7.10 -4.63
C ARG A 43 -11.60 8.37 -4.03
N ARG A 44 -10.76 8.22 -3.01
CA ARG A 44 -10.12 9.34 -2.33
C ARG A 44 -9.12 10.06 -3.23
N ILE A 45 -8.39 9.34 -4.05
CA ILE A 45 -7.49 9.94 -5.05
C ILE A 45 -8.30 10.79 -6.04
N GLU A 46 -9.39 10.24 -6.56
CA GLU A 46 -10.28 10.96 -7.50
C GLU A 46 -10.81 12.26 -6.91
N ARG A 47 -11.12 12.26 -5.62
CA ARG A 47 -11.63 13.45 -4.92
C ARG A 47 -10.54 14.41 -4.47
N GLY A 48 -9.29 14.08 -4.65
CA GLY A 48 -8.17 14.88 -4.19
C GLY A 48 -8.06 14.98 -2.66
N GLU A 49 -8.55 13.98 -1.95
CA GLU A 49 -8.65 13.98 -0.48
C GLU A 49 -7.47 13.31 0.21
N VAL A 50 -6.49 12.79 -0.53
CA VAL A 50 -5.40 11.99 0.02
C VAL A 50 -4.12 12.22 -0.75
N LEU A 51 -3.01 12.15 -0.02
CA LEU A 51 -1.67 12.09 -0.60
C LEU A 51 -1.19 10.65 -0.54
N VAL A 52 -0.72 10.10 -1.66
CA VAL A 52 -0.26 8.71 -1.73
C VAL A 52 1.25 8.69 -1.85
N LEU A 53 1.90 7.90 -1.00
CA LEU A 53 3.35 7.72 -1.00
C LEU A 53 3.72 6.30 -1.41
N ASP A 54 4.56 6.20 -2.42
CA ASP A 54 5.20 4.96 -2.84
C ASP A 54 6.54 4.85 -2.11
N VAL A 55 6.64 3.91 -1.18
CA VAL A 55 7.85 3.76 -0.35
C VAL A 55 8.82 2.70 -0.87
N ARG A 56 8.55 2.18 -2.07
CA ARG A 56 9.48 1.27 -2.78
C ARG A 56 10.69 2.06 -3.27
N PRO A 57 11.77 1.37 -3.66
CA PRO A 57 12.90 2.04 -4.32
C PRO A 57 12.46 2.86 -5.53
N ALA A 58 13.16 3.97 -5.79
CA ALA A 58 12.80 4.90 -6.86
C ALA A 58 12.74 4.24 -8.24
N ALA A 59 13.57 3.23 -8.50
CA ALA A 59 13.55 2.51 -9.77
C ALA A 59 12.23 1.76 -9.98
N GLU A 60 11.65 1.19 -8.92
CA GLU A 60 10.36 0.52 -9.01
C GLU A 60 9.23 1.52 -9.24
N TYR A 61 9.26 2.65 -8.57
CA TYR A 61 8.33 3.75 -8.81
C TYR A 61 8.36 4.17 -10.28
N GLY A 62 9.54 4.40 -10.82
CA GLY A 62 9.70 4.81 -12.22
C GLY A 62 9.18 3.79 -13.22
N ALA A 63 9.32 2.50 -12.92
CA ALA A 63 8.83 1.42 -13.78
C ALA A 63 7.29 1.30 -13.77
N GLY A 64 6.66 1.76 -12.71
CA GLY A 64 5.20 1.76 -12.61
C GLY A 64 4.77 2.06 -11.17
N HIS A 65 3.77 2.92 -11.02
CA HIS A 65 3.25 3.31 -9.71
C HIS A 65 1.77 3.68 -9.79
N ILE A 66 1.11 3.79 -8.66
CA ILE A 66 -0.26 4.30 -8.58
C ILE A 66 -0.28 5.72 -9.12
N ALA A 67 -1.17 6.01 -10.07
CA ALA A 67 -1.28 7.32 -10.68
C ALA A 67 -1.53 8.39 -9.59
N GLY A 68 -0.72 9.44 -9.60
CA GLY A 68 -0.79 10.52 -8.60
C GLY A 68 0.05 10.28 -7.35
N ALA A 69 0.61 9.09 -7.15
CA ALA A 69 1.48 8.83 -6.02
C ALA A 69 2.82 9.55 -6.16
N ARG A 70 3.40 9.93 -5.01
CA ARG A 70 4.76 10.49 -4.95
C ARG A 70 5.74 9.43 -4.51
N SER A 71 6.92 9.44 -5.09
CA SER A 71 8.01 8.57 -4.67
C SER A 71 8.60 9.05 -3.34
N ALA A 72 8.61 8.19 -2.36
CA ALA A 72 9.21 8.45 -1.05
C ALA A 72 9.89 7.17 -0.53
N PRO A 73 10.99 6.74 -1.17
CA PRO A 73 11.69 5.52 -0.77
C PRO A 73 11.95 5.49 0.72
N ILE A 74 11.77 4.33 1.34
CA ILE A 74 11.89 4.20 2.80
C ILE A 74 13.26 4.65 3.31
N THR A 75 14.31 4.47 2.53
CA THR A 75 15.67 4.91 2.88
C THR A 75 15.83 6.43 2.89
N GLU A 76 14.92 7.16 2.24
CA GLU A 76 14.94 8.61 2.13
C GLU A 76 13.70 9.26 2.72
N LEU A 77 12.93 8.50 3.48
CA LEU A 77 11.60 8.90 3.94
C LEU A 77 11.62 10.23 4.70
N ARG A 78 12.55 10.41 5.63
CA ARG A 78 12.63 11.61 6.45
C ARG A 78 12.72 12.88 5.62
N ARG A 79 13.52 12.85 4.55
CA ARG A 79 13.66 13.98 3.63
C ARG A 79 12.33 14.31 2.95
N HIS A 80 11.64 13.30 2.48
CA HIS A 80 10.34 13.47 1.81
C HIS A 80 9.27 13.99 2.76
N LEU A 81 9.25 13.51 4.01
CA LEU A 81 8.24 13.91 4.99
C LEU A 81 8.35 15.39 5.38
N ARG A 82 9.53 15.99 5.32
CA ARG A 82 9.71 17.43 5.60
C ARG A 82 8.96 18.31 4.61
N ALA A 83 8.77 17.84 3.39
CA ALA A 83 8.12 18.59 2.32
C ALA A 83 6.63 18.37 2.25
N LEU A 84 6.06 17.50 3.10
CA LEU A 84 4.63 17.21 3.06
C LEU A 84 3.81 18.32 3.72
N PRO A 85 2.70 18.73 3.11
CA PRO A 85 1.80 19.70 3.72
C PRO A 85 1.12 19.11 4.96
N ARG A 86 1.10 19.86 6.03
CA ARG A 86 0.41 19.48 7.26
C ARG A 86 -1.10 19.45 7.05
N GLY A 87 -1.79 18.59 7.80
CA GLY A 87 -3.24 18.47 7.73
C GLY A 87 -3.76 17.63 6.59
N THR A 88 -2.87 17.00 5.82
CA THR A 88 -3.24 16.12 4.72
C THR A 88 -3.30 14.68 5.20
N ASP A 89 -4.30 13.92 4.76
CA ASP A 89 -4.35 12.48 4.97
C ASP A 89 -3.37 11.82 4.01
N VAL A 90 -2.58 10.88 4.52
CA VAL A 90 -1.52 10.21 3.77
C VAL A 90 -1.76 8.71 3.74
N VAL A 91 -1.61 8.10 2.58
CA VAL A 91 -1.64 6.64 2.44
C VAL A 91 -0.30 6.19 1.86
N ALA A 92 0.35 5.27 2.53
CA ALA A 92 1.59 4.65 2.05
C ALA A 92 1.32 3.27 1.47
N TYR A 93 2.05 2.90 0.44
CA TYR A 93 1.99 1.54 -0.11
C TYR A 93 3.37 1.06 -0.53
N CYS A 94 3.47 -0.27 -0.68
CA CYS A 94 4.71 -0.93 -1.05
C CYS A 94 4.45 -2.04 -2.08
N ARG A 95 5.28 -3.08 -2.08
CA ARG A 95 5.20 -4.20 -3.03
C ARG A 95 4.04 -5.16 -2.78
N GLY A 96 3.51 -5.20 -1.57
CA GLY A 96 2.44 -6.12 -1.21
C GLY A 96 2.01 -5.98 0.23
N PRO A 97 1.02 -6.78 0.65
CA PRO A 97 0.42 -6.66 1.99
C PRO A 97 1.38 -6.99 3.14
N TYR A 98 2.48 -7.68 2.87
CA TYR A 98 3.45 -8.08 3.90
C TYR A 98 4.71 -7.23 3.91
N CYS A 99 4.80 -6.21 3.07
CA CYS A 99 5.95 -5.34 3.01
C CYS A 99 5.98 -4.41 4.22
N VAL A 100 6.98 -4.59 5.08
CA VAL A 100 7.11 -3.82 6.33
C VAL A 100 7.44 -2.35 6.08
N TYR A 101 7.93 -1.98 4.91
CA TYR A 101 8.30 -0.59 4.62
C TYR A 101 7.11 0.36 4.67
N ALA A 102 5.93 -0.08 4.23
CA ALA A 102 4.73 0.73 4.33
C ALA A 102 4.31 0.92 5.80
N ASP A 103 4.45 -0.12 6.62
CA ASP A 103 4.18 -0.05 8.05
C ASP A 103 5.12 0.96 8.73
N ASP A 104 6.41 0.86 8.45
CA ASP A 104 7.41 1.76 9.01
C ASP A 104 7.15 3.21 8.59
N ALA A 105 6.75 3.42 7.34
CA ALA A 105 6.40 4.76 6.84
C ALA A 105 5.19 5.32 7.56
N VAL A 106 4.14 4.52 7.76
CA VAL A 106 2.94 4.96 8.49
C VAL A 106 3.27 5.32 9.93
N ARG A 107 4.07 4.51 10.61
CA ARG A 107 4.48 4.80 11.99
C ARG A 107 5.27 6.11 12.06
N GLU A 108 6.17 6.36 11.14
CA GLU A 108 6.93 7.60 11.10
C GLU A 108 6.05 8.81 10.83
N LEU A 109 5.10 8.68 9.90
CA LEU A 109 4.11 9.71 9.61
C LEU A 109 3.28 10.07 10.85
N ILE A 110 2.80 9.07 11.57
CA ILE A 110 2.02 9.25 12.79
C ILE A 110 2.87 9.95 13.86
N ARG A 111 4.12 9.55 14.04
CA ARG A 111 5.03 10.22 14.99
C ARG A 111 5.21 11.68 14.68
N ARG A 112 5.12 12.07 13.42
CA ARG A 112 5.24 13.48 12.98
C ARG A 112 3.92 14.24 12.96
N GLY A 113 2.83 13.61 13.41
CA GLY A 113 1.53 14.25 13.53
C GLY A 113 0.63 14.17 12.31
N PHE A 114 0.98 13.34 11.32
CA PHE A 114 0.13 13.12 10.15
C PHE A 114 -0.94 12.06 10.45
N ARG A 115 -2.09 12.20 9.80
CA ARG A 115 -3.06 11.10 9.72
C ARG A 115 -2.60 10.20 8.59
N ALA A 116 -2.26 8.96 8.92
CA ALA A 116 -1.66 8.06 7.96
C ALA A 116 -2.30 6.69 8.01
N GLN A 117 -2.46 6.09 6.84
CA GLN A 117 -2.99 4.75 6.63
C GLN A 117 -2.08 4.00 5.67
N ARG A 118 -2.22 2.69 5.67
CA ARG A 118 -1.54 1.82 4.73
C ARG A 118 -2.55 1.21 3.76
N LEU A 119 -2.19 1.16 2.48
CA LEU A 119 -2.93 0.34 1.51
C LEU A 119 -2.76 -1.14 1.88
N ILE A 120 -3.87 -1.87 1.97
CA ILE A 120 -3.85 -3.30 2.31
C ILE A 120 -3.03 -4.06 1.28
N ASP A 121 -3.30 -3.82 0.00
CA ASP A 121 -2.60 -4.43 -1.12
C ASP A 121 -1.29 -3.69 -1.42
N GLY A 122 -0.51 -4.25 -2.35
CA GLY A 122 0.61 -3.55 -2.93
C GLY A 122 0.33 -3.10 -4.36
N PHE A 123 1.36 -2.57 -5.02
CA PHE A 123 1.24 -2.10 -6.39
C PHE A 123 0.82 -3.20 -7.39
N PRO A 124 1.33 -4.45 -7.33
CA PRO A 124 0.90 -5.48 -8.27
C PRO A 124 -0.61 -5.74 -8.25
N GLU A 125 -1.23 -5.75 -7.10
CA GLU A 125 -2.67 -5.95 -6.94
C GLU A 125 -3.47 -4.78 -7.50
N TRP A 126 -3.00 -3.56 -7.25
CA TRP A 126 -3.59 -2.35 -7.82
C TRP A 126 -3.61 -2.41 -9.34
N ARG A 127 -2.46 -2.73 -9.93
CA ARG A 127 -2.30 -2.83 -11.38
C ARG A 127 -3.20 -3.90 -11.99
N ARG A 128 -3.24 -5.09 -11.37
CA ARG A 128 -4.08 -6.20 -11.85
C ARG A 128 -5.57 -5.91 -11.79
N SER A 129 -6.00 -5.05 -10.86
CA SER A 129 -7.40 -4.66 -10.76
C SER A 129 -7.82 -3.62 -11.79
N GLY A 130 -6.90 -3.15 -12.63
CA GLY A 130 -7.20 -2.20 -13.70
C GLY A 130 -7.32 -0.75 -13.23
N LEU A 131 -6.89 -0.46 -12.00
CA LEU A 131 -6.90 0.91 -11.47
C LEU A 131 -5.77 1.75 -12.11
N PRO A 132 -5.90 3.08 -12.13
CA PRO A 132 -4.96 3.94 -12.86
C PRO A 132 -3.52 3.81 -12.39
N VAL A 133 -2.60 3.61 -13.34
CA VAL A 133 -1.16 3.54 -13.10
C VAL A 133 -0.44 4.57 -13.97
N ALA A 134 0.74 4.96 -13.52
CA ALA A 134 1.63 5.86 -14.24
C ALA A 134 3.04 5.29 -14.28
N VAL A 135 3.85 5.79 -15.20
CA VAL A 135 5.28 5.44 -15.31
C VAL A 135 6.10 6.72 -15.32
N GLY A 136 7.40 6.59 -15.01
CA GLY A 136 8.31 7.72 -14.99
C GLY A 136 8.52 8.26 -13.59
N ASP A 137 9.25 9.37 -13.48
CA ASP A 137 9.65 9.95 -12.20
C ASP A 137 8.61 10.89 -11.57
N GLY A 138 7.43 10.97 -12.14
CA GLY A 138 6.36 11.82 -11.63
C GLY A 138 6.47 13.30 -12.01
N ARG A 139 7.34 13.63 -12.98
CA ARG A 139 7.50 15.00 -13.49
C ARG A 139 6.65 15.25 -14.72
#